data_1832d653a1839a70549b29b9daf7e09a
#
_entry.id   1832d653a1839a70549b29b9daf7e09a
#
_cell.length_a   1.000
_cell.length_b   1.000
_cell.length_c   1.000
_cell.angle_alpha   90.00
_cell.angle_beta   90.00
_cell.angle_gamma   90.00
#
_symmetry.space_group_name_H-M   'P 1'
#
loop_
_entity.id
_entity.type
_entity.pdbx_description
1 polymer ?
#
loop_
_entity_poly.entity_id
_entity_poly.type
_entity_poly.pdbx_seq_one_letter_code
_entity_poly.pdbx_strand_id
1 'polypeptide(L)'
;MDNLRFSRRNFISAVGVSGAATVASLTPLQSLANIRPEENKLPPDRVIKMISTINLSPEEQKKIKAVSENIDLEIVGDGGSVSADAEVVIGDVDAAALQRLKKLKWVQVWHAGVENMPKEMINHPVVLTNMQRVLGPVIAESAITLLLSLTRGLIQSSVPNFYKKKWSQVPDDVVLDDLYNKTIAIVGMGGIGSETARRLHYGFNMRVIATDAKPMHKPEFVDELHDPSWLMEMVPQADVLMSAAPLTKETKEMFNAGVFGKMKPDAYFINVSRGGLVEQEALIDALRNKKIRGAGLDVTTPEPLPADHALWTCPNLVITPHNSSVADIRNKRMLALAVENVRRYTLGLPLMNVVDKEKGY
;
A
#
# COMPACT_ATOMS: atom_id res chain seq x y z
N MET A 1 42.82 33.64 23.69
CA MET A 1 41.77 34.59 23.26
C MET A 1 41.90 34.77 21.77
N ASP A 2 41.26 33.94 20.97
CA ASP A 2 41.18 34.22 19.54
C ASP A 2 39.85 33.66 19.03
N ASN A 3 39.02 34.59 18.59
CA ASN A 3 37.68 34.40 18.06
C ASN A 3 37.76 33.82 16.64
N LEU A 4 37.44 32.55 16.44
CA LEU A 4 37.13 31.97 15.14
C LEU A 4 35.65 32.21 14.80
N ARG A 5 35.38 33.30 14.08
CA ARG A 5 34.08 33.53 13.40
C ARG A 5 34.02 32.63 12.15
N PHE A 6 33.21 31.60 12.20
CA PHE A 6 32.83 30.85 10.99
C PHE A 6 31.85 31.67 10.16
N SER A 7 32.30 32.11 8.98
CA SER A 7 31.48 32.80 7.98
C SER A 7 30.69 31.78 7.15
N ARG A 8 29.37 31.98 7.03
CA ARG A 8 28.46 31.18 6.21
C ARG A 8 28.77 31.11 4.71
N ARG A 9 29.79 31.83 4.23
CA ARG A 9 30.20 31.88 2.81
C ARG A 9 31.11 30.75 2.35
N ASN A 10 31.74 30.03 3.26
CA ASN A 10 32.74 29.00 2.87
C ASN A 10 32.16 27.57 2.81
N PHE A 11 30.86 27.38 2.98
CA PHE A 11 30.22 26.05 2.88
C PHE A 11 29.71 25.71 1.47
N ILE A 12 29.71 26.67 0.55
CA ILE A 12 29.15 26.48 -0.81
C ILE A 12 30.20 26.14 -1.87
N SER A 13 31.50 26.19 -1.54
CA SER A 13 32.55 25.99 -2.53
C SER A 13 33.25 24.62 -2.50
N ALA A 14 32.78 23.65 -1.71
CA ALA A 14 33.43 22.35 -1.58
C ALA A 14 32.55 21.15 -2.01
N VAL A 15 31.41 21.37 -2.66
CA VAL A 15 30.62 20.30 -3.29
C VAL A 15 30.41 20.65 -4.74
N GLY A 16 31.53 20.62 -5.46
CA GLY A 16 31.55 20.63 -6.90
C GLY A 16 31.93 19.25 -7.42
N VAL A 17 31.01 18.71 -8.19
CA VAL A 17 31.23 17.73 -9.27
C VAL A 17 31.31 16.25 -8.89
N SER A 18 30.32 15.60 -9.46
CA SER A 18 30.11 14.21 -9.85
C SER A 18 29.29 13.35 -8.88
N GLY A 19 28.04 13.49 -9.04
CA GLY A 19 27.03 12.54 -8.61
C GLY A 19 25.83 12.72 -9.51
N ALA A 20 25.86 12.20 -10.72
CA ALA A 20 24.64 11.87 -11.42
C ALA A 20 23.84 11.04 -10.43
N ALA A 21 22.76 11.59 -9.92
CA ALA A 21 21.79 10.84 -9.18
C ALA A 21 21.28 9.77 -10.13
N THR A 22 21.87 8.60 -10.04
CA THR A 22 21.29 7.37 -10.53
C THR A 22 19.97 7.25 -9.78
N VAL A 23 18.89 7.67 -10.43
CA VAL A 23 17.56 7.19 -10.12
C VAL A 23 17.73 5.68 -10.09
N ALA A 24 17.69 5.10 -8.88
CA ALA A 24 17.75 3.67 -8.69
C ALA A 24 16.67 3.08 -9.58
N SER A 25 17.09 2.55 -10.70
CA SER A 25 16.24 1.84 -11.64
C SER A 25 15.57 0.72 -10.84
N LEU A 26 14.26 0.82 -10.69
CA LEU A 26 13.41 -0.30 -10.37
C LEU A 26 13.71 -1.35 -11.43
N THR A 27 14.57 -2.30 -11.10
CA THR A 27 14.93 -3.40 -11.99
C THR A 27 13.67 -4.21 -12.26
N PRO A 28 13.30 -4.40 -13.53
CA PRO A 28 12.11 -5.13 -13.87
C PRO A 28 12.34 -6.61 -13.68
N LEU A 29 11.27 -7.29 -13.33
CA LEU A 29 11.06 -8.72 -13.42
C LEU A 29 11.74 -9.31 -14.68
N GLN A 30 12.79 -10.05 -14.46
CA GLN A 30 13.53 -10.76 -15.54
C GLN A 30 12.82 -12.01 -16.09
N SER A 31 11.53 -12.18 -15.88
CA SER A 31 10.79 -13.35 -16.40
C SER A 31 9.94 -13.10 -17.66
N LEU A 32 10.02 -11.90 -18.27
CA LEU A 32 9.32 -11.58 -19.53
C LEU A 32 10.28 -11.14 -20.66
N ALA A 33 11.52 -11.59 -20.63
CA ALA A 33 12.60 -11.12 -21.53
C ALA A 33 12.60 -11.71 -22.94
N ASN A 34 11.50 -12.26 -23.46
CA ASN A 34 11.46 -12.80 -24.83
C ASN A 34 10.38 -12.22 -25.74
N ILE A 35 9.80 -11.06 -25.39
CA ILE A 35 8.91 -10.37 -26.33
C ILE A 35 9.74 -9.29 -27.05
N ARG A 36 10.08 -9.53 -28.31
CA ARG A 36 10.74 -8.53 -29.17
C ARG A 36 9.82 -7.31 -29.32
N PRO A 37 10.28 -6.08 -29.01
CA PRO A 37 9.43 -4.88 -29.03
C PRO A 37 8.83 -4.54 -30.41
N GLU A 38 9.36 -5.08 -31.49
CA GLU A 38 8.95 -4.75 -32.85
C GLU A 38 7.72 -5.54 -33.34
N GLU A 39 7.44 -6.71 -32.77
CA GLU A 39 6.35 -7.58 -33.23
C GLU A 39 4.96 -7.20 -32.70
N ASN A 40 4.87 -6.31 -31.71
CA ASN A 40 3.62 -5.95 -31.02
C ASN A 40 3.20 -4.47 -31.16
N LYS A 41 3.85 -3.68 -32.02
CA LYS A 41 3.36 -2.32 -32.25
C LYS A 41 1.98 -2.39 -32.91
N LEU A 42 1.00 -1.73 -32.27
CA LEU A 42 -0.30 -1.58 -32.87
C LEU A 42 -0.18 -0.79 -34.19
N PRO A 43 -0.96 -1.14 -35.23
CA PRO A 43 -0.97 -0.37 -36.48
C PRO A 43 -1.22 1.11 -36.21
N PRO A 44 -0.54 2.03 -36.90
CA PRO A 44 -0.61 3.47 -36.61
C PRO A 44 -2.01 4.05 -36.77
N ASP A 45 -2.86 3.45 -37.59
CA ASP A 45 -4.22 3.94 -37.89
C ASP A 45 -5.32 3.22 -37.11
N ARG A 46 -4.94 2.38 -36.13
CA ARG A 46 -5.89 1.59 -35.35
C ARG A 46 -6.48 2.40 -34.23
N VAL A 47 -7.80 2.67 -34.29
CA VAL A 47 -8.55 3.27 -33.18
C VAL A 47 -8.63 2.31 -32.00
N ILE A 48 -8.30 2.79 -30.81
CA ILE A 48 -8.38 2.07 -29.53
C ILE A 48 -9.59 2.61 -28.76
N LYS A 49 -10.66 1.83 -28.71
CA LYS A 49 -11.86 2.18 -27.93
C LYS A 49 -11.59 1.96 -26.44
N MET A 50 -11.49 3.07 -25.70
CA MET A 50 -11.31 3.06 -24.25
C MET A 50 -12.58 3.56 -23.59
N ILE A 51 -13.01 2.90 -22.52
CA ILE A 51 -14.16 3.33 -21.73
C ILE A 51 -13.73 3.49 -20.28
N SER A 52 -14.11 4.63 -19.68
CA SER A 52 -13.93 4.84 -18.26
C SER A 52 -15.24 4.68 -17.51
N THR A 53 -15.28 3.73 -16.56
CA THR A 53 -16.36 3.57 -15.59
C THR A 53 -16.17 4.46 -14.37
N ILE A 54 -15.04 5.14 -14.26
CA ILE A 54 -14.79 6.17 -13.24
C ILE A 54 -14.98 7.58 -13.84
N ASN A 55 -15.36 8.50 -13.00
CA ASN A 55 -15.50 9.91 -13.39
C ASN A 55 -14.11 10.56 -13.52
N LEU A 56 -13.72 10.90 -14.74
CA LEU A 56 -12.50 11.64 -15.04
C LEU A 56 -12.84 13.09 -15.39
N SER A 57 -12.17 14.04 -14.75
CA SER A 57 -12.28 15.46 -15.10
C SER A 57 -11.82 15.73 -16.55
N PRO A 58 -12.24 16.83 -17.18
CA PRO A 58 -11.80 17.18 -18.53
C PRO A 58 -10.27 17.26 -18.68
N GLU A 59 -9.56 17.69 -17.63
CA GLU A 59 -8.11 17.76 -17.64
C GLU A 59 -7.46 16.36 -17.61
N GLU A 60 -8.02 15.43 -16.83
CA GLU A 60 -7.55 14.03 -16.76
C GLU A 60 -7.80 13.32 -18.09
N GLN A 61 -8.99 13.49 -18.68
CA GLN A 61 -9.30 12.97 -20.02
C GLN A 61 -8.32 13.51 -21.08
N LYS A 62 -7.99 14.80 -21.03
CA LYS A 62 -7.02 15.41 -21.93
C LYS A 62 -5.64 14.74 -21.82
N LYS A 63 -5.19 14.41 -20.60
CA LYS A 63 -3.91 13.72 -20.38
C LYS A 63 -3.89 12.31 -20.98
N ILE A 64 -4.99 11.57 -20.88
CA ILE A 64 -5.10 10.23 -21.48
C ILE A 64 -5.15 10.34 -23.01
N LYS A 65 -6.00 11.22 -23.58
CA LYS A 65 -6.10 11.42 -25.02
C LYS A 65 -4.82 11.95 -25.65
N ALA A 66 -4.02 12.72 -24.91
CA ALA A 66 -2.73 13.24 -25.40
C ALA A 66 -1.65 12.17 -25.62
N VAL A 67 -1.88 10.94 -25.15
CA VAL A 67 -0.94 9.82 -25.34
C VAL A 67 -0.88 9.37 -26.81
N SER A 68 -2.02 9.36 -27.50
CA SER A 68 -2.12 8.99 -28.91
C SER A 68 -3.42 9.54 -29.52
N GLU A 69 -3.34 10.00 -30.77
CA GLU A 69 -4.51 10.43 -31.56
C GLU A 69 -5.50 9.28 -31.83
N ASN A 70 -5.04 8.06 -31.71
CA ASN A 70 -5.84 6.85 -31.95
C ASN A 70 -6.73 6.45 -30.75
N ILE A 71 -6.72 7.21 -29.67
CA ILE A 71 -7.53 6.92 -28.46
C ILE A 71 -8.92 7.54 -28.62
N ASP A 72 -9.92 6.68 -28.70
CA ASP A 72 -11.33 7.04 -28.56
C ASP A 72 -11.76 6.75 -27.11
N LEU A 73 -11.73 7.79 -26.25
CA LEU A 73 -12.06 7.69 -24.83
C LEU A 73 -13.48 8.19 -24.57
N GLU A 74 -14.31 7.31 -24.07
CA GLU A 74 -15.67 7.57 -23.59
C GLU A 74 -15.74 7.48 -22.07
N ILE A 75 -16.45 8.39 -21.40
CA ILE A 75 -16.68 8.35 -19.96
C ILE A 75 -18.13 7.99 -19.70
N VAL A 76 -18.36 6.84 -19.08
CA VAL A 76 -19.72 6.40 -18.69
C VAL A 76 -19.99 6.60 -17.20
N GLY A 77 -18.94 6.75 -16.38
CA GLY A 77 -19.06 6.92 -14.93
C GLY A 77 -19.46 5.65 -14.20
N ASP A 78 -19.64 5.76 -12.87
CA ASP A 78 -20.02 4.63 -12.04
C ASP A 78 -21.41 4.09 -12.42
N GLY A 79 -21.48 2.78 -12.67
CA GLY A 79 -22.72 2.10 -13.07
C GLY A 79 -23.14 2.34 -14.51
N GLY A 80 -22.38 3.11 -15.30
CA GLY A 80 -22.65 3.33 -16.71
C GLY A 80 -22.42 2.08 -17.56
N SER A 81 -23.22 1.92 -18.64
CA SER A 81 -23.11 0.78 -19.53
C SER A 81 -21.88 0.86 -20.41
N VAL A 82 -20.99 -0.11 -20.33
CA VAL A 82 -19.81 -0.22 -21.19
C VAL A 82 -20.23 -0.73 -22.59
N SER A 83 -19.84 -0.01 -23.63
CA SER A 83 -20.10 -0.35 -25.03
C SER A 83 -19.43 -1.68 -25.41
N ALA A 84 -20.12 -2.52 -26.23
CA ALA A 84 -19.68 -3.89 -26.54
C ALA A 84 -18.37 -3.97 -27.34
N ASP A 85 -17.96 -2.88 -27.98
CA ASP A 85 -16.73 -2.76 -28.77
C ASP A 85 -15.52 -2.26 -27.96
N ALA A 86 -15.66 -2.03 -26.66
CA ALA A 86 -14.57 -1.63 -25.78
C ALA A 86 -13.39 -2.61 -25.84
N GLU A 87 -12.21 -2.05 -26.03
CA GLU A 87 -10.95 -2.79 -26.00
C GLU A 87 -10.22 -2.61 -24.67
N VAL A 88 -10.40 -1.44 -24.05
CA VAL A 88 -9.81 -1.10 -22.74
C VAL A 88 -10.89 -0.54 -21.84
N VAL A 89 -10.89 -0.96 -20.57
CA VAL A 89 -11.72 -0.35 -19.53
C VAL A 89 -10.82 0.23 -18.44
N ILE A 90 -11.08 1.48 -18.08
CA ILE A 90 -10.48 2.16 -16.92
C ILE A 90 -11.55 2.22 -15.83
N GLY A 91 -11.36 1.47 -14.75
CA GLY A 91 -12.30 1.25 -13.67
C GLY A 91 -12.72 -0.20 -13.56
N ASP A 92 -13.81 -0.47 -12.87
CA ASP A 92 -14.27 -1.82 -12.59
C ASP A 92 -15.16 -2.37 -13.71
N VAL A 93 -15.14 -3.69 -13.84
CA VAL A 93 -16.02 -4.45 -14.72
C VAL A 93 -16.68 -5.57 -13.91
N ASP A 94 -17.98 -5.78 -14.14
CA ASP A 94 -18.72 -6.87 -13.56
C ASP A 94 -18.69 -8.15 -14.45
N ALA A 95 -19.21 -9.26 -13.94
CA ALA A 95 -19.27 -10.51 -14.67
C ALA A 95 -20.06 -10.42 -16.00
N ALA A 96 -21.14 -9.63 -16.02
CA ALA A 96 -21.95 -9.43 -17.21
C ALA A 96 -21.20 -8.63 -18.27
N ALA A 97 -20.45 -7.61 -17.88
CA ALA A 97 -19.58 -6.84 -18.77
C ALA A 97 -18.49 -7.76 -19.38
N LEU A 98 -17.81 -8.59 -18.57
CA LEU A 98 -16.81 -9.53 -19.07
C LEU A 98 -17.38 -10.49 -20.14
N GLN A 99 -18.60 -10.97 -19.95
CA GLN A 99 -19.25 -11.82 -20.94
C GLN A 99 -19.62 -11.08 -22.23
N ARG A 100 -20.00 -9.82 -22.14
CA ARG A 100 -20.47 -8.99 -23.26
C ARG A 100 -19.31 -8.40 -24.09
N LEU A 101 -18.21 -8.03 -23.45
CA LEU A 101 -17.09 -7.30 -24.04
C LEU A 101 -16.11 -8.23 -24.79
N LYS A 102 -16.51 -8.70 -25.95
CA LYS A 102 -15.71 -9.68 -26.74
C LYS A 102 -14.38 -9.13 -27.27
N LYS A 103 -14.22 -7.80 -27.33
CA LYS A 103 -12.97 -7.15 -27.76
C LYS A 103 -12.07 -6.71 -26.63
N LEU A 104 -12.49 -6.91 -25.37
CA LEU A 104 -11.77 -6.47 -24.19
C LEU A 104 -10.41 -7.16 -24.07
N LYS A 105 -9.34 -6.37 -23.97
CA LYS A 105 -7.96 -6.85 -23.86
C LYS A 105 -7.31 -6.43 -22.55
N TRP A 106 -7.71 -5.28 -22.01
CA TRP A 106 -7.09 -4.73 -20.81
C TRP A 106 -8.11 -4.00 -19.91
N VAL A 107 -8.00 -4.26 -18.60
CA VAL A 107 -8.73 -3.54 -17.55
C VAL A 107 -7.72 -2.90 -16.60
N GLN A 108 -7.83 -1.59 -16.37
CA GLN A 108 -7.09 -0.84 -15.37
C GLN A 108 -8.04 -0.49 -14.23
N VAL A 109 -8.02 -1.25 -13.14
CA VAL A 109 -8.82 -0.89 -11.95
C VAL A 109 -8.20 0.28 -11.19
N TRP A 110 -9.06 1.04 -10.48
CA TRP A 110 -8.67 2.29 -9.80
C TRP A 110 -8.40 2.11 -8.29
N HIS A 111 -8.04 0.90 -7.89
CA HIS A 111 -7.70 0.49 -6.53
C HIS A 111 -6.56 -0.54 -6.55
N ALA A 112 -5.98 -0.82 -5.38
CA ALA A 112 -4.87 -1.77 -5.28
C ALA A 112 -5.33 -3.21 -5.04
N GLY A 113 -6.32 -3.42 -4.15
CA GLY A 113 -6.86 -4.75 -3.88
C GLY A 113 -7.76 -5.24 -5.00
N VAL A 114 -7.73 -6.53 -5.29
CA VAL A 114 -8.55 -7.16 -6.33
C VAL A 114 -9.38 -8.33 -5.80
N GLU A 115 -9.51 -8.42 -4.50
CA GLU A 115 -10.27 -9.46 -3.79
C GLU A 115 -11.76 -9.50 -4.17
N ASN A 116 -12.32 -8.36 -4.59
CA ASN A 116 -13.72 -8.22 -4.98
C ASN A 116 -13.95 -8.34 -6.51
N MET A 117 -12.91 -8.68 -7.28
CA MET A 117 -13.09 -8.86 -8.72
C MET A 117 -14.04 -10.06 -9.01
N PRO A 118 -14.81 -10.02 -10.12
CA PRO A 118 -15.64 -11.14 -10.54
C PRO A 118 -14.81 -12.42 -10.67
N LYS A 119 -15.35 -13.55 -10.24
CA LYS A 119 -14.67 -14.85 -10.36
C LYS A 119 -14.33 -15.21 -11.80
N GLU A 120 -15.15 -14.76 -12.75
CA GLU A 120 -14.96 -14.91 -14.18
C GLU A 120 -13.66 -14.26 -14.68
N MET A 121 -13.18 -13.21 -13.96
CA MET A 121 -11.92 -12.52 -14.27
C MET A 121 -10.71 -13.46 -14.17
N ILE A 122 -10.73 -14.43 -13.27
CA ILE A 122 -9.59 -15.34 -13.00
C ILE A 122 -9.18 -16.04 -14.30
N ASN A 123 -10.13 -16.64 -15.00
CA ASN A 123 -9.88 -17.40 -16.23
C ASN A 123 -10.05 -16.57 -17.52
N HIS A 124 -10.42 -15.29 -17.41
CA HIS A 124 -10.60 -14.45 -18.59
C HIS A 124 -9.25 -14.05 -19.18
N PRO A 125 -9.06 -14.05 -20.53
CA PRO A 125 -7.77 -13.73 -21.15
C PRO A 125 -7.35 -12.25 -21.02
N VAL A 126 -8.25 -11.38 -20.57
CA VAL A 126 -7.98 -9.95 -20.37
C VAL A 126 -6.81 -9.72 -19.42
N VAL A 127 -5.94 -8.76 -19.72
CA VAL A 127 -4.92 -8.31 -18.79
C VAL A 127 -5.58 -7.43 -17.74
N LEU A 128 -5.33 -7.70 -16.46
CA LEU A 128 -5.77 -6.87 -15.33
C LEU A 128 -4.58 -6.14 -14.74
N THR A 129 -4.69 -4.82 -14.57
CA THR A 129 -3.71 -4.01 -13.86
C THR A 129 -4.38 -3.23 -12.74
N ASN A 130 -3.65 -2.97 -11.65
CA ASN A 130 -4.16 -2.29 -10.48
C ASN A 130 -3.27 -1.10 -10.04
N MET A 131 -3.64 -0.44 -8.93
CA MET A 131 -2.92 0.71 -8.38
C MET A 131 -1.92 0.31 -7.27
N GLN A 132 -1.45 -0.93 -7.24
CA GLN A 132 -0.44 -1.35 -6.26
C GLN A 132 0.81 -0.46 -6.35
N ARG A 133 1.49 -0.22 -5.21
CA ARG A 133 2.67 0.62 -5.05
C ARG A 133 2.44 2.13 -5.18
N VAL A 134 1.42 2.58 -5.91
CA VAL A 134 1.14 4.01 -6.15
C VAL A 134 0.87 4.76 -4.84
N LEU A 135 0.13 4.12 -3.94
CA LEU A 135 -0.30 4.69 -2.67
C LEU A 135 0.58 4.29 -1.48
N GLY A 136 1.63 3.51 -1.74
CA GLY A 136 2.57 3.06 -0.70
C GLY A 136 3.08 4.18 0.20
N PRO A 137 3.56 5.33 -0.33
CA PRO A 137 4.06 6.42 0.50
C PRO A 137 3.02 6.99 1.47
N VAL A 138 1.79 7.20 1.03
CA VAL A 138 0.71 7.77 1.87
C VAL A 138 0.29 6.78 2.96
N ILE A 139 0.09 5.52 2.58
CA ILE A 139 -0.30 4.46 3.52
C ILE A 139 0.81 4.21 4.55
N ALA A 140 2.08 4.28 4.14
CA ALA A 140 3.22 4.18 5.05
C ALA A 140 3.22 5.32 6.10
N GLU A 141 2.88 6.55 5.70
CA GLU A 141 2.72 7.67 6.62
C GLU A 141 1.59 7.42 7.62
N SER A 142 0.46 6.86 7.17
CA SER A 142 -0.64 6.48 8.06
C SER A 142 -0.25 5.37 9.03
N ALA A 143 0.48 4.34 8.58
CA ALA A 143 0.99 3.28 9.45
C ALA A 143 1.91 3.83 10.54
N ILE A 144 2.82 4.73 10.18
CA ILE A 144 3.74 5.41 11.11
C ILE A 144 2.95 6.32 12.06
N THR A 145 1.93 7.01 11.57
CA THR A 145 1.05 7.87 12.40
C THR A 145 0.32 7.04 13.45
N LEU A 146 -0.27 5.90 13.07
CA LEU A 146 -0.92 4.98 14.02
C LEU A 146 0.08 4.51 15.09
N LEU A 147 1.29 4.09 14.67
CA LEU A 147 2.35 3.67 15.58
C LEU A 147 2.78 4.79 16.53
N LEU A 148 3.06 5.98 16.02
CA LEU A 148 3.46 7.13 16.83
C LEU A 148 2.34 7.62 17.76
N SER A 149 1.08 7.52 17.34
CA SER A 149 -0.06 7.85 18.20
C SER A 149 -0.12 6.96 19.45
N LEU A 150 0.26 5.70 19.31
CA LEU A 150 0.35 4.74 20.40
C LEU A 150 1.60 4.99 21.27
N THR A 151 2.78 5.00 20.66
CA THR A 151 4.06 5.09 21.38
C THR A 151 4.23 6.43 22.10
N ARG A 152 3.62 7.53 21.59
CA ARG A 152 3.69 8.87 22.20
C ARG A 152 2.47 9.22 23.06
N GLY A 153 1.59 8.25 23.35
CA GLY A 153 0.46 8.42 24.24
C GLY A 153 -0.57 9.46 23.77
N LEU A 154 -0.64 9.74 22.46
CA LEU A 154 -1.57 10.75 21.94
C LEU A 154 -3.03 10.38 22.26
N ILE A 155 -3.40 9.14 22.03
CA ILE A 155 -4.78 8.66 22.20
C ILE A 155 -5.11 8.42 23.67
N GLN A 156 -4.15 7.87 24.44
CA GLN A 156 -4.37 7.52 25.84
C GLN A 156 -4.42 8.75 26.76
N SER A 157 -3.69 9.82 26.40
CA SER A 157 -3.50 10.97 27.29
C SER A 157 -3.69 12.32 26.60
N SER A 158 -2.90 12.64 25.57
CA SER A 158 -2.82 13.99 25.05
C SER A 158 -4.13 14.49 24.45
N VAL A 159 -4.76 13.70 23.57
CA VAL A 159 -6.02 14.08 22.90
C VAL A 159 -7.18 14.18 23.89
N PRO A 160 -7.44 13.22 24.81
CA PRO A 160 -8.45 13.37 25.84
C PRO A 160 -8.23 14.59 26.75
N ASN A 161 -6.99 14.88 27.12
CA ASN A 161 -6.67 16.04 27.96
C ASN A 161 -6.88 17.37 27.22
N PHE A 162 -6.55 17.44 25.91
CA PHE A 162 -6.81 18.61 25.08
C PHE A 162 -8.30 18.98 25.06
N TYR A 163 -9.18 18.03 24.81
CA TYR A 163 -10.64 18.29 24.82
C TYR A 163 -11.17 18.69 26.19
N LYS A 164 -10.54 18.21 27.26
CA LYS A 164 -10.86 18.62 28.65
C LYS A 164 -10.20 19.94 29.08
N LYS A 165 -9.41 20.58 28.21
CA LYS A 165 -8.61 21.78 28.51
C LYS A 165 -7.70 21.58 29.73
N LYS A 166 -7.14 20.37 29.87
CA LYS A 166 -6.36 19.96 31.01
C LYS A 166 -4.87 19.85 30.64
N TRP A 167 -4.05 20.69 31.22
CA TRP A 167 -2.59 20.55 31.18
C TRP A 167 -2.15 19.64 32.33
N SER A 168 -1.94 18.35 32.02
CA SER A 168 -1.55 17.37 33.04
C SER A 168 -0.42 16.48 32.54
N GLN A 169 0.34 15.94 33.49
CA GLN A 169 1.31 14.89 33.22
C GLN A 169 0.64 13.66 32.60
N VAL A 170 1.42 12.88 31.89
CA VAL A 170 0.97 11.57 31.38
C VAL A 170 0.65 10.70 32.60
N PRO A 171 -0.50 10.01 32.64
CA PRO A 171 -0.82 9.07 33.71
C PRO A 171 0.24 7.96 33.84
N ASP A 172 0.48 7.50 35.07
CA ASP A 172 1.54 6.50 35.37
C ASP A 172 1.31 5.14 34.67
N ASP A 173 0.06 4.84 34.31
CA ASP A 173 -0.32 3.63 33.58
C ASP A 173 -0.16 3.76 32.07
N VAL A 174 0.16 4.94 31.55
CA VAL A 174 0.47 5.20 30.13
C VAL A 174 1.98 5.23 29.93
N VAL A 175 2.49 4.18 29.33
CA VAL A 175 3.92 4.10 29.01
C VAL A 175 4.19 4.84 27.70
N LEU A 176 5.02 5.88 27.76
CA LEU A 176 5.59 6.50 26.57
C LEU A 176 6.81 5.72 26.12
N ASP A 177 6.90 5.49 24.84
CA ASP A 177 7.97 4.69 24.24
C ASP A 177 8.58 5.43 23.05
N ASP A 178 9.78 5.05 22.62
CA ASP A 178 10.41 5.53 21.41
C ASP A 178 10.66 4.37 20.42
N LEU A 179 11.06 4.68 19.21
CA LEU A 179 11.30 3.70 18.17
C LEU A 179 12.80 3.46 17.91
N TYR A 180 13.67 4.24 18.53
CA TYR A 180 15.11 4.16 18.31
C TYR A 180 15.68 2.78 18.69
N ASN A 181 16.41 2.16 17.77
CA ASN A 181 16.99 0.82 17.90
C ASN A 181 15.99 -0.33 18.15
N LYS A 182 14.69 -0.09 17.98
CA LYS A 182 13.68 -1.15 18.06
C LYS A 182 13.57 -1.92 16.75
N THR A 183 12.98 -3.09 16.83
CA THR A 183 12.78 -3.97 15.67
C THR A 183 11.34 -3.88 15.16
N ILE A 184 11.18 -3.59 13.86
CA ILE A 184 9.91 -3.77 13.18
C ILE A 184 9.94 -5.04 12.31
N ALA A 185 8.93 -5.89 12.47
CA ALA A 185 8.64 -7.04 11.63
C ALA A 185 7.53 -6.68 10.64
N ILE A 186 7.79 -6.77 9.34
CA ILE A 186 6.85 -6.42 8.29
C ILE A 186 6.46 -7.66 7.49
N VAL A 187 5.16 -7.96 7.45
CA VAL A 187 4.61 -9.04 6.63
C VAL A 187 4.12 -8.45 5.31
N GLY A 188 4.85 -8.71 4.23
CA GLY A 188 4.63 -8.15 2.90
C GLY A 188 5.52 -6.95 2.60
N MET A 189 6.47 -7.12 1.67
CA MET A 189 7.42 -6.10 1.21
C MET A 189 7.01 -5.49 -0.14
N GLY A 190 5.71 -5.39 -0.37
CA GLY A 190 5.13 -4.63 -1.48
C GLY A 190 5.35 -3.12 -1.35
N GLY A 191 4.51 -2.32 -2.02
CA GLY A 191 4.66 -0.85 -1.99
C GLY A 191 4.54 -0.23 -0.59
N ILE A 192 3.61 -0.73 0.24
CA ILE A 192 3.37 -0.23 1.59
C ILE A 192 4.51 -0.65 2.52
N GLY A 193 4.82 -1.95 2.55
CA GLY A 193 5.86 -2.49 3.43
C GLY A 193 7.23 -1.87 3.15
N SER A 194 7.63 -1.78 1.88
CA SER A 194 8.92 -1.18 1.49
C SER A 194 9.00 0.30 1.86
N GLU A 195 7.93 1.08 1.67
CA GLU A 195 7.92 2.50 2.00
C GLU A 195 7.92 2.75 3.52
N THR A 196 7.25 1.88 4.29
CA THR A 196 7.29 1.94 5.75
C THR A 196 8.65 1.53 6.28
N ALA A 197 9.20 0.41 5.79
CA ALA A 197 10.54 -0.08 6.15
C ALA A 197 11.61 1.00 5.96
N ARG A 198 11.66 1.60 4.76
CA ARG A 198 12.61 2.64 4.42
C ARG A 198 12.53 3.86 5.37
N ARG A 199 11.32 4.33 5.68
CA ARG A 199 11.12 5.48 6.57
C ARG A 199 11.51 5.16 8.01
N LEU A 200 11.15 3.99 8.51
CA LEU A 200 11.46 3.60 9.88
C LEU A 200 12.94 3.28 10.06
N HIS A 201 13.58 2.67 9.06
CA HIS A 201 15.03 2.44 9.09
C HIS A 201 15.80 3.76 9.13
N TYR A 202 15.62 4.63 8.13
CA TYR A 202 16.42 5.86 8.03
C TYR A 202 15.96 6.99 8.98
N GLY A 203 14.66 7.06 9.29
CA GLY A 203 14.12 8.13 10.12
C GLY A 203 14.15 7.85 11.62
N PHE A 204 14.07 6.58 12.02
CA PHE A 204 13.97 6.16 13.42
C PHE A 204 15.07 5.18 13.85
N ASN A 205 16.00 4.86 12.95
CA ASN A 205 17.07 3.88 13.20
C ASN A 205 16.54 2.52 13.67
N MET A 206 15.39 2.08 13.14
CA MET A 206 14.84 0.77 13.47
C MET A 206 15.55 -0.33 12.69
N ARG A 207 15.73 -1.49 13.34
CA ARG A 207 16.04 -2.74 12.65
C ARG A 207 14.79 -3.23 11.95
N VAL A 208 14.90 -3.56 10.65
CA VAL A 208 13.78 -4.02 9.84
C VAL A 208 13.97 -5.48 9.47
N ILE A 209 13.03 -6.33 9.88
CA ILE A 209 12.94 -7.73 9.46
C ILE A 209 11.62 -7.95 8.74
N ALA A 210 11.59 -8.80 7.72
CA ALA A 210 10.40 -8.90 6.88
C ALA A 210 10.20 -10.27 6.26
N THR A 211 8.96 -10.55 5.85
CA THR A 211 8.63 -11.68 4.97
C THR A 211 7.90 -11.19 3.72
N ASP A 212 8.13 -11.89 2.59
CA ASP A 212 7.35 -11.70 1.36
C ASP A 212 7.18 -13.03 0.63
N ALA A 213 6.02 -13.27 0.04
CA ALA A 213 5.74 -14.47 -0.75
C ALA A 213 6.38 -14.43 -2.14
N LYS A 214 6.68 -13.23 -2.66
CA LYS A 214 7.37 -13.06 -3.94
C LYS A 214 8.88 -13.02 -3.71
N PRO A 215 9.67 -13.84 -4.40
CA PRO A 215 11.13 -13.71 -4.38
C PRO A 215 11.53 -12.31 -4.82
N MET A 216 12.33 -11.65 -4.01
CA MET A 216 12.84 -10.31 -4.30
C MET A 216 14.25 -10.12 -3.72
N HIS A 217 15.01 -9.21 -4.29
CA HIS A 217 16.26 -8.79 -3.67
C HIS A 217 15.98 -8.05 -2.38
N LYS A 218 16.71 -8.40 -1.32
CA LYS A 218 16.62 -7.73 -0.03
C LYS A 218 17.12 -6.28 -0.18
N PRO A 219 16.25 -5.27 0.09
CA PRO A 219 16.67 -3.88 0.10
C PRO A 219 17.73 -3.59 1.17
N GLU A 220 18.57 -2.58 0.97
CA GLU A 220 19.64 -2.21 1.92
C GLU A 220 19.13 -1.80 3.31
N PHE A 221 17.91 -1.23 3.36
CA PHE A 221 17.22 -0.81 4.59
C PHE A 221 16.46 -1.96 5.29
N VAL A 222 16.65 -3.20 4.86
CA VAL A 222 16.07 -4.41 5.47
C VAL A 222 17.21 -5.28 5.97
N ASP A 223 17.21 -5.62 7.25
CA ASP A 223 18.25 -6.45 7.87
C ASP A 223 18.08 -7.91 7.49
N GLU A 224 16.84 -8.42 7.56
CA GLU A 224 16.51 -9.81 7.20
C GLU A 224 15.22 -9.86 6.36
N LEU A 225 15.24 -10.67 5.29
CA LEU A 225 14.08 -10.91 4.43
C LEU A 225 13.99 -12.40 4.10
N HIS A 226 12.86 -13.01 4.44
CA HIS A 226 12.59 -14.42 4.25
C HIS A 226 11.23 -14.66 3.59
N ASP A 227 10.91 -15.91 3.29
CA ASP A 227 9.58 -16.31 2.84
C ASP A 227 8.58 -16.36 4.03
N PRO A 228 7.26 -16.50 3.77
CA PRO A 228 6.24 -16.45 4.82
C PRO A 228 6.35 -17.52 5.90
N SER A 229 7.06 -18.63 5.68
CA SER A 229 7.22 -19.69 6.69
C SER A 229 7.97 -19.21 7.93
N TRP A 230 8.78 -18.16 7.78
CA TRP A 230 9.56 -17.56 8.85
C TRP A 230 8.74 -16.70 9.84
N LEU A 231 7.46 -16.47 9.60
CA LEU A 231 6.60 -15.60 10.43
C LEU A 231 6.72 -15.93 11.93
N MET A 232 6.62 -17.21 12.29
CA MET A 232 6.59 -17.63 13.70
C MET A 232 7.95 -17.54 14.41
N GLU A 233 9.05 -17.38 13.67
CA GLU A 233 10.39 -17.09 14.17
C GLU A 233 10.67 -15.59 14.21
N MET A 234 10.07 -14.82 13.29
CA MET A 234 10.20 -13.38 13.20
C MET A 234 9.45 -12.65 14.33
N VAL A 235 8.23 -13.08 14.63
CA VAL A 235 7.32 -12.40 15.56
C VAL A 235 7.91 -12.15 16.96
N PRO A 236 8.59 -13.12 17.61
CA PRO A 236 9.17 -12.89 18.94
C PRO A 236 10.30 -11.85 18.98
N GLN A 237 10.89 -11.51 17.84
CA GLN A 237 11.96 -10.53 17.73
C GLN A 237 11.43 -9.08 17.67
N ALA A 238 10.16 -8.92 17.30
CA ALA A 238 9.56 -7.65 16.95
C ALA A 238 9.08 -6.84 18.16
N ASP A 239 9.40 -5.55 18.17
CA ASP A 239 8.74 -4.53 19.02
C ASP A 239 7.52 -3.95 18.32
N VAL A 240 7.49 -4.05 16.99
CA VAL A 240 6.34 -3.69 16.14
C VAL A 240 6.13 -4.80 15.11
N LEU A 241 4.92 -5.37 15.04
CA LEU A 241 4.50 -6.27 13.98
C LEU A 241 3.54 -5.52 13.05
N MET A 242 3.87 -5.45 11.76
CA MET A 242 3.05 -4.73 10.78
C MET A 242 2.57 -5.65 9.66
N SER A 243 1.28 -5.57 9.38
CA SER A 243 0.64 -6.20 8.23
C SER A 243 0.66 -5.27 7.01
N ALA A 244 1.28 -5.71 5.92
CA ALA A 244 1.30 -5.07 4.60
C ALA A 244 1.07 -6.09 3.46
N ALA A 245 0.60 -7.29 3.79
CA ALA A 245 0.29 -8.37 2.85
C ALA A 245 -1.12 -8.19 2.23
N PRO A 246 -1.37 -8.73 1.03
CA PRO A 246 -2.72 -8.81 0.45
C PRO A 246 -3.56 -9.86 1.20
N LEU A 247 -4.88 -9.71 1.14
CA LEU A 247 -5.81 -10.74 1.60
C LEU A 247 -5.97 -11.80 0.52
N THR A 248 -5.54 -13.01 0.81
CA THR A 248 -5.69 -14.21 -0.03
C THR A 248 -6.23 -15.35 0.83
N LYS A 249 -6.41 -16.53 0.24
CA LYS A 249 -6.78 -17.73 0.99
C LYS A 249 -5.73 -18.12 2.03
N GLU A 250 -4.46 -17.93 1.68
CA GLU A 250 -3.30 -18.29 2.51
C GLU A 250 -3.05 -17.29 3.64
N THR A 251 -3.46 -16.01 3.45
CA THR A 251 -3.22 -14.94 4.43
C THR A 251 -4.43 -14.62 5.29
N LYS A 252 -5.61 -15.18 4.96
CA LYS A 252 -6.82 -15.01 5.78
C LYS A 252 -6.56 -15.44 7.22
N GLU A 253 -6.85 -14.54 8.15
CA GLU A 253 -6.71 -14.77 9.60
C GLU A 253 -5.30 -15.26 10.02
N MET A 254 -4.26 -14.89 9.23
CA MET A 254 -2.89 -15.27 9.55
C MET A 254 -2.38 -14.68 10.87
N PHE A 255 -2.90 -13.50 11.25
CA PHE A 255 -2.63 -12.90 12.56
C PHE A 255 -3.68 -13.38 13.56
N ASN A 256 -3.43 -14.54 14.12
CA ASN A 256 -4.30 -15.28 15.03
C ASN A 256 -3.74 -15.34 16.45
N ALA A 257 -4.43 -16.05 17.34
CA ALA A 257 -4.03 -16.21 18.75
C ALA A 257 -2.61 -16.75 18.91
N GLY A 258 -2.14 -17.62 18.01
CA GLY A 258 -0.78 -18.17 18.02
C GLY A 258 0.27 -17.10 17.73
N VAL A 259 0.00 -16.19 16.77
CA VAL A 259 0.87 -15.07 16.43
C VAL A 259 0.91 -14.06 17.58
N PHE A 260 -0.26 -13.59 18.06
CA PHE A 260 -0.31 -12.64 19.17
C PHE A 260 0.29 -13.19 20.46
N GLY A 261 0.16 -14.50 20.71
CA GLY A 261 0.76 -15.17 21.86
C GLY A 261 2.30 -15.26 21.82
N LYS A 262 2.91 -15.06 20.64
CA LYS A 262 4.38 -15.02 20.48
C LYS A 262 4.95 -13.60 20.42
N MET A 263 4.13 -12.58 20.31
CA MET A 263 4.59 -11.20 20.38
C MET A 263 5.12 -10.85 21.77
N LYS A 264 6.03 -9.89 21.84
CA LYS A 264 6.47 -9.34 23.11
C LYS A 264 5.31 -8.65 23.83
N PRO A 265 5.20 -8.69 25.16
CA PRO A 265 4.13 -8.00 25.90
C PRO A 265 4.11 -6.49 25.74
N ASP A 266 5.22 -5.91 25.35
CA ASP A 266 5.40 -4.48 25.06
C ASP A 266 5.37 -4.14 23.55
N ALA A 267 5.07 -5.10 22.69
CA ALA A 267 4.99 -4.89 21.25
C ALA A 267 3.67 -4.25 20.80
N TYR A 268 3.72 -3.63 19.64
CA TYR A 268 2.57 -3.05 18.95
C TYR A 268 2.23 -3.82 17.68
N PHE A 269 0.94 -3.90 17.37
CA PHE A 269 0.46 -4.45 16.10
C PHE A 269 -0.14 -3.36 15.21
N ILE A 270 0.27 -3.28 13.93
CA ILE A 270 -0.24 -2.29 12.97
C ILE A 270 -0.80 -3.01 11.74
N ASN A 271 -2.05 -2.69 11.38
CA ASN A 271 -2.67 -3.23 10.17
C ASN A 271 -3.25 -2.10 9.30
N VAL A 272 -2.63 -1.89 8.14
CA VAL A 272 -3.07 -0.94 7.10
C VAL A 272 -3.33 -1.64 5.76
N SER A 273 -3.59 -2.94 5.80
CA SER A 273 -3.83 -3.78 4.62
C SER A 273 -5.29 -4.15 4.46
N ARG A 274 -5.72 -5.24 5.13
CA ARG A 274 -7.10 -5.74 5.14
C ARG A 274 -7.46 -6.28 6.52
N GLY A 275 -8.71 -6.04 6.94
CA GLY A 275 -9.23 -6.57 8.20
C GLY A 275 -9.22 -8.10 8.26
N GLY A 276 -9.55 -8.76 7.16
CA GLY A 276 -9.62 -10.22 7.08
C GLY A 276 -8.29 -10.97 7.25
N LEU A 277 -7.15 -10.27 7.36
CA LEU A 277 -5.87 -10.86 7.74
C LEU A 277 -5.78 -11.19 9.24
N VAL A 278 -6.67 -10.60 10.04
CA VAL A 278 -6.66 -10.67 11.51
C VAL A 278 -7.84 -11.48 12.00
N GLU A 279 -7.59 -12.46 12.84
CA GLU A 279 -8.59 -13.06 13.72
C GLU A 279 -8.91 -12.03 14.80
N GLN A 280 -10.00 -11.24 14.60
CA GLN A 280 -10.29 -10.07 15.45
C GLN A 280 -10.52 -10.42 16.92
N GLU A 281 -11.15 -11.56 17.20
CA GLU A 281 -11.34 -12.02 18.59
C GLU A 281 -10.01 -12.31 19.28
N ALA A 282 -9.03 -12.86 18.55
CA ALA A 282 -7.69 -13.07 19.08
C ALA A 282 -6.95 -11.74 19.37
N LEU A 283 -7.16 -10.73 18.54
CA LEU A 283 -6.60 -9.38 18.78
C LEU A 283 -7.27 -8.73 20.01
N ILE A 284 -8.61 -8.83 20.13
CA ILE A 284 -9.36 -8.32 21.28
C ILE A 284 -8.86 -8.96 22.57
N ASP A 285 -8.69 -10.29 22.57
CA ASP A 285 -8.15 -11.04 23.71
C ASP A 285 -6.72 -10.59 24.05
N ALA A 286 -5.87 -10.42 23.02
CA ALA A 286 -4.49 -9.99 23.21
C ALA A 286 -4.38 -8.60 23.84
N LEU A 287 -5.25 -7.65 23.43
CA LEU A 287 -5.29 -6.30 23.98
C LEU A 287 -5.86 -6.28 25.41
N ARG A 288 -6.99 -6.95 25.64
CA ARG A 288 -7.66 -6.97 26.97
C ARG A 288 -6.81 -7.65 28.03
N ASN A 289 -6.13 -8.72 27.66
CA ASN A 289 -5.26 -9.49 28.56
C ASN A 289 -3.80 -9.00 28.56
N LYS A 290 -3.53 -7.84 27.93
CA LYS A 290 -2.20 -7.21 27.87
C LYS A 290 -1.09 -8.15 27.35
N LYS A 291 -1.43 -9.05 26.42
CA LYS A 291 -0.47 -9.91 25.72
C LYS A 291 0.38 -9.11 24.76
N ILE A 292 -0.16 -7.99 24.26
CA ILE A 292 0.53 -6.95 23.49
C ILE A 292 0.19 -5.58 24.07
N ARG A 293 1.06 -4.59 23.83
CA ARG A 293 0.88 -3.26 24.39
C ARG A 293 -0.25 -2.46 23.73
N GLY A 294 -0.42 -2.58 22.42
CA GLY A 294 -1.45 -1.84 21.70
C GLY A 294 -1.53 -2.21 20.23
N ALA A 295 -2.53 -1.68 19.55
CA ALA A 295 -2.71 -1.89 18.13
C ALA A 295 -3.20 -0.63 17.40
N GLY A 296 -2.82 -0.48 16.12
CA GLY A 296 -3.32 0.53 15.19
C GLY A 296 -3.92 -0.11 13.95
N LEU A 297 -5.17 0.14 13.67
CA LEU A 297 -5.92 -0.47 12.58
C LEU A 297 -6.48 0.61 11.66
N ASP A 298 -6.17 0.55 10.38
CA ASP A 298 -6.92 1.32 9.37
C ASP A 298 -8.05 0.50 8.76
N VAL A 299 -8.05 -0.82 9.01
CA VAL A 299 -8.95 -1.79 8.41
C VAL A 299 -9.49 -2.78 9.45
N THR A 300 -10.75 -3.18 9.29
CA THR A 300 -11.45 -4.12 10.18
C THR A 300 -12.29 -5.13 9.38
N THR A 301 -12.95 -6.04 10.05
CA THR A 301 -13.95 -6.94 9.47
C THR A 301 -15.13 -7.08 10.45
N PRO A 302 -16.36 -6.64 10.06
CA PRO A 302 -16.71 -6.02 8.79
C PRO A 302 -16.28 -4.56 8.67
N GLU A 303 -16.45 -4.00 7.49
CA GLU A 303 -16.36 -2.56 7.22
C GLU A 303 -17.67 -2.08 6.58
N PRO A 304 -18.31 -1.01 7.11
CA PRO A 304 -17.95 -0.26 8.33
C PRO A 304 -18.02 -1.10 9.60
N LEU A 305 -17.17 -0.77 10.60
CA LEU A 305 -17.19 -1.43 11.90
C LEU A 305 -18.47 -1.04 12.66
N PRO A 306 -19.33 -2.00 13.11
CA PRO A 306 -20.53 -1.72 13.86
C PRO A 306 -20.25 -0.92 15.15
N ALA A 307 -21.18 -0.03 15.52
CA ALA A 307 -21.02 0.88 16.67
C ALA A 307 -20.91 0.14 18.02
N ASP A 308 -21.46 -1.05 18.13
CA ASP A 308 -21.43 -1.92 19.31
C ASP A 308 -20.29 -2.94 19.30
N HIS A 309 -19.41 -2.89 18.31
CA HIS A 309 -18.32 -3.85 18.17
C HIS A 309 -17.29 -3.74 19.32
N ALA A 310 -16.82 -4.90 19.80
CA ALA A 310 -15.93 -5.00 20.95
C ALA A 310 -14.58 -4.29 20.80
N LEU A 311 -14.10 -4.10 19.57
CA LEU A 311 -12.87 -3.34 19.26
C LEU A 311 -12.94 -1.90 19.80
N TRP A 312 -14.10 -1.23 19.76
CA TRP A 312 -14.23 0.16 20.24
C TRP A 312 -13.89 0.35 21.73
N THR A 313 -13.95 -0.73 22.50
CA THR A 313 -13.68 -0.72 23.95
C THR A 313 -12.35 -1.37 24.33
N CYS A 314 -11.52 -1.75 23.34
CA CYS A 314 -10.22 -2.33 23.62
C CYS A 314 -9.22 -1.27 24.12
N PRO A 315 -8.40 -1.57 25.13
CA PRO A 315 -7.37 -0.66 25.57
C PRO A 315 -6.27 -0.48 24.51
N ASN A 316 -5.66 0.71 24.48
CA ASN A 316 -4.55 1.04 23.58
C ASN A 316 -4.78 0.65 22.11
N LEU A 317 -5.98 0.87 21.61
CA LEU A 317 -6.36 0.65 20.24
C LEU A 317 -6.70 1.98 19.56
N VAL A 318 -6.14 2.18 18.36
CA VAL A 318 -6.48 3.27 17.45
C VAL A 318 -7.07 2.69 16.19
N ILE A 319 -8.22 3.21 15.77
CA ILE A 319 -8.89 2.79 14.53
C ILE A 319 -9.10 4.01 13.63
N THR A 320 -8.74 3.90 12.36
CA THR A 320 -9.08 4.85 11.30
C THR A 320 -9.99 4.15 10.28
N PRO A 321 -10.91 4.88 9.59
CA PRO A 321 -11.98 4.28 8.81
C PRO A 321 -11.54 3.98 7.37
N HIS A 322 -10.53 3.12 7.18
CA HIS A 322 -9.97 2.68 5.89
C HIS A 322 -9.64 3.88 4.97
N ASN A 323 -8.99 4.89 5.53
CA ASN A 323 -8.66 6.14 4.84
C ASN A 323 -7.15 6.40 4.70
N SER A 324 -6.30 5.43 5.01
CA SER A 324 -4.83 5.55 4.93
C SER A 324 -4.32 5.92 3.54
N SER A 325 -5.10 5.65 2.50
CA SER A 325 -4.77 6.00 1.11
C SER A 325 -5.22 7.40 0.69
N VAL A 326 -5.95 8.13 1.54
CA VAL A 326 -6.50 9.45 1.20
C VAL A 326 -5.45 10.53 1.35
N ALA A 327 -5.17 11.25 0.26
CA ALA A 327 -4.29 12.41 0.21
C ALA A 327 -4.60 13.25 -1.03
N ASP A 328 -4.25 14.53 -1.02
CA ASP A 328 -4.41 15.45 -2.15
C ASP A 328 -3.69 14.99 -3.42
N ILE A 329 -2.53 14.34 -3.25
CA ILE A 329 -1.70 13.81 -4.35
C ILE A 329 -2.21 12.48 -4.92
N ARG A 330 -3.18 11.82 -4.26
CA ARG A 330 -3.65 10.46 -4.60
C ARG A 330 -4.04 10.35 -6.07
N ASN A 331 -5.01 11.16 -6.50
CA ASN A 331 -5.54 11.10 -7.86
C ASN A 331 -4.48 11.42 -8.91
N LYS A 332 -3.56 12.34 -8.63
CA LYS A 332 -2.45 12.67 -9.55
C LYS A 332 -1.53 11.47 -9.78
N ARG A 333 -1.20 10.72 -8.71
CA ARG A 333 -0.35 9.51 -8.80
C ARG A 333 -1.06 8.39 -9.55
N MET A 334 -2.34 8.14 -9.26
CA MET A 334 -3.13 7.11 -9.92
C MET A 334 -3.27 7.40 -11.42
N LEU A 335 -3.58 8.64 -11.77
CA LEU A 335 -3.65 9.08 -13.16
C LEU A 335 -2.30 8.94 -13.89
N ALA A 336 -1.19 9.28 -13.23
CA ALA A 336 0.14 9.14 -13.83
C ALA A 336 0.45 7.67 -14.21
N LEU A 337 0.12 6.71 -13.34
CA LEU A 337 0.24 5.29 -13.67
C LEU A 337 -0.69 4.89 -14.82
N ALA A 338 -1.95 5.32 -14.79
CA ALA A 338 -2.91 4.99 -15.85
C ALA A 338 -2.44 5.54 -17.22
N VAL A 339 -2.01 6.79 -17.26
CA VAL A 339 -1.45 7.43 -18.48
C VAL A 339 -0.22 6.67 -18.98
N GLU A 340 0.68 6.26 -18.10
CA GLU A 340 1.85 5.47 -18.48
C GLU A 340 1.43 4.07 -19.01
N ASN A 341 0.46 3.42 -18.40
CA ASN A 341 -0.06 2.15 -18.91
C ASN A 341 -0.79 2.32 -20.25
N VAL A 342 -1.53 3.41 -20.46
CA VAL A 342 -2.11 3.75 -21.77
C VAL A 342 -0.98 3.90 -22.81
N ARG A 343 0.08 4.65 -22.49
CA ARG A 343 1.24 4.80 -23.36
C ARG A 343 1.89 3.44 -23.69
N ARG A 344 2.07 2.58 -22.70
CA ARG A 344 2.62 1.24 -22.89
C ARG A 344 1.73 0.39 -23.77
N TYR A 345 0.42 0.46 -23.54
CA TYR A 345 -0.57 -0.25 -24.35
C TYR A 345 -0.52 0.16 -25.81
N THR A 346 -0.51 1.48 -26.11
CA THR A 346 -0.45 2.00 -27.48
C THR A 346 0.85 1.63 -28.21
N LEU A 347 1.94 1.44 -27.46
CA LEU A 347 3.24 1.05 -28.00
C LEU A 347 3.49 -0.47 -28.00
N GLY A 348 2.53 -1.30 -27.55
CA GLY A 348 2.71 -2.73 -27.41
C GLY A 348 3.75 -3.14 -26.35
N LEU A 349 4.02 -2.26 -25.38
CA LEU A 349 4.96 -2.52 -24.28
C LEU A 349 4.28 -3.26 -23.12
N PRO A 350 5.01 -4.02 -22.31
CA PRO A 350 4.47 -4.66 -21.11
C PRO A 350 3.85 -3.63 -20.16
N LEU A 351 2.62 -3.88 -19.70
CA LEU A 351 1.92 -3.02 -18.75
C LEU A 351 2.56 -3.10 -17.36
N MET A 352 2.43 -2.03 -16.61
CA MET A 352 2.86 -1.98 -15.21
C MET A 352 1.74 -2.52 -14.30
N ASN A 353 2.14 -3.07 -13.15
CA ASN A 353 1.22 -3.55 -12.12
C ASN A 353 0.20 -4.59 -12.63
N VAL A 354 0.65 -5.50 -13.48
CA VAL A 354 -0.17 -6.63 -13.91
C VAL A 354 -0.45 -7.54 -12.72
N VAL A 355 -1.72 -7.86 -12.54
CA VAL A 355 -2.20 -8.71 -11.45
C VAL A 355 -2.07 -10.19 -11.87
N ASP A 356 -1.47 -10.98 -11.01
CA ASP A 356 -1.60 -12.44 -11.05
C ASP A 356 -3.01 -12.79 -10.53
N LYS A 357 -3.92 -13.08 -11.45
CA LYS A 357 -5.33 -13.27 -11.11
C LYS A 357 -5.62 -14.53 -10.31
N GLU A 358 -4.76 -15.54 -10.40
CA GLU A 358 -4.86 -16.77 -9.61
C GLU A 358 -4.45 -16.52 -8.16
N LYS A 359 -3.38 -15.74 -7.96
CA LYS A 359 -2.90 -15.36 -6.62
C LYS A 359 -3.65 -14.20 -6.01
N GLY A 360 -4.36 -13.37 -6.82
CA GLY A 360 -5.13 -12.23 -6.36
C GLY A 360 -4.28 -11.00 -5.98
N TYR A 361 -3.03 -10.88 -6.52
CA TYR A 361 -2.18 -9.71 -6.25
C TYR A 361 -1.07 -9.51 -7.29
#